data_a99bf5b75f8ac253d566f2305e7d7e83
#
_entry.id   a99bf5b75f8ac253d566f2305e7d7e83
#
_cell.length_a   1.000
_cell.length_b   1.000
_cell.length_c   1.000
_cell.angle_alpha   90.00
_cell.angle_beta   90.00
_cell.angle_gamma   90.00
#
_symmetry.space_group_name_H-M   'P 1'
#
loop_
_entity.id
_entity.type
_entity.pdbx_description
1 polymer ?
#
loop_
_entity_poly.entity_id
_entity_poly.type
_entity_poly.pdbx_seq_one_letter_code
_entity_poly.pdbx_strand_id
1 'polypeptide(L)'
;MAEKEKQIPYVSDMEKEAQTTVVYDIAEGYLRVPLLTDVAQNPYTLSAFSGEDLTKRYEAQGYQTMLGIDVSKFQGNIDWEQVKNAGISYVMLRIGLRGYGSGKLVMDDRFYENLRGAKEQGLKTGVYFFSAAISEEEAREEAAFVLQAIEGQEMEMPIVFDTEPILYDTARTDELTGKQLTKITAAFCDAVQAAGYQPMVYANAKRLTTVLYLEELTAYPLWLADYRMQPDFPYAFTMWQFTESGKVPGIEGAVDIDLYLYEE
;
A
#
# COMPACT_ATOMS: atom_id res chain seq x y z
N MET A 1 26.64 1.17 -7.84
CA MET A 1 25.27 1.34 -7.33
C MET A 1 25.39 2.17 -6.07
N ALA A 2 25.05 3.47 -6.14
CA ALA A 2 25.09 4.33 -4.96
C ALA A 2 23.92 3.96 -4.03
N GLU A 3 24.18 3.94 -2.74
CA GLU A 3 23.22 3.64 -1.69
C GLU A 3 22.01 4.59 -1.79
N LYS A 4 20.86 4.05 -2.17
CA LYS A 4 19.57 4.74 -2.15
C LYS A 4 18.90 4.68 -0.78
N GLU A 5 19.55 4.04 0.17
CA GLU A 5 19.06 3.83 1.53
C GLU A 5 19.34 5.06 2.40
N LYS A 6 18.41 5.33 3.30
CA LYS A 6 18.58 6.33 4.35
C LYS A 6 19.86 6.04 5.12
N GLN A 7 20.84 6.93 5.12
CA GLN A 7 22.08 6.75 5.88
C GLN A 7 21.74 6.65 7.37
N ILE A 8 21.95 5.48 7.97
CA ILE A 8 21.77 5.28 9.41
C ILE A 8 22.88 6.06 10.13
N PRO A 9 22.57 7.02 11.04
CA PRO A 9 23.58 7.74 11.79
C PRO A 9 24.49 6.78 12.56
N TYR A 10 25.79 7.11 12.65
CA TYR A 10 26.70 6.35 13.49
C TYR A 10 26.35 6.56 14.97
N VAL A 11 25.97 5.50 15.67
CA VAL A 11 25.64 5.46 17.11
C VAL A 11 26.52 4.40 17.76
N SER A 12 26.87 4.55 19.05
CA SER A 12 27.63 3.52 19.79
C SER A 12 26.82 2.20 19.85
N ASP A 13 27.49 1.05 19.98
CA ASP A 13 26.81 -0.25 19.87
C ASP A 13 25.70 -0.46 20.90
N MET A 14 25.86 0.09 22.11
CA MET A 14 24.80 0.06 23.14
C MET A 14 23.65 1.02 22.84
N GLU A 15 23.93 2.20 22.31
CA GLU A 15 22.93 3.18 21.86
C GLU A 15 22.21 2.68 20.59
N LYS A 16 22.92 1.96 19.71
CA LYS A 16 22.31 1.33 18.52
C LYS A 16 21.26 0.29 18.88
N GLU A 17 21.49 -0.55 19.88
CA GLU A 17 20.49 -1.54 20.32
C GLU A 17 19.26 -0.89 20.93
N ALA A 18 19.43 0.20 21.68
CA ALA A 18 18.33 0.92 22.32
C ALA A 18 17.51 1.79 21.34
N GLN A 19 18.05 2.08 20.15
CA GLN A 19 17.45 2.99 19.17
C GLN A 19 17.15 2.32 17.82
N THR A 20 17.10 1.00 17.79
CA THR A 20 16.81 0.25 16.56
C THR A 20 15.66 -0.74 16.78
N THR A 21 14.97 -1.03 15.71
CA THR A 21 13.97 -2.10 15.63
C THR A 21 14.29 -3.03 14.46
N VAL A 22 13.49 -4.05 14.26
CA VAL A 22 13.68 -5.03 13.20
C VAL A 22 12.47 -5.03 12.29
N VAL A 23 12.70 -5.03 10.99
CA VAL A 23 11.68 -5.21 9.97
C VAL A 23 12.06 -6.39 9.08
N TYR A 24 11.08 -6.97 8.41
CA TYR A 24 11.29 -8.07 7.48
C TYR A 24 11.17 -7.60 6.03
N ASP A 25 12.10 -8.05 5.20
CA ASP A 25 12.07 -7.91 3.74
C ASP A 25 12.11 -9.31 3.11
N ILE A 26 11.31 -9.54 2.08
CA ILE A 26 11.20 -10.87 1.46
C ILE A 26 12.49 -11.33 0.77
N ALA A 27 13.30 -10.38 0.28
CA ALA A 27 14.54 -10.67 -0.42
C ALA A 27 15.77 -10.73 0.51
N GLU A 28 15.78 -9.92 1.58
CA GLU A 28 16.95 -9.74 2.46
C GLU A 28 16.76 -10.33 3.86
N GLY A 29 15.53 -10.74 4.21
CA GLY A 29 15.21 -11.27 5.53
C GLY A 29 15.02 -10.17 6.58
N TYR A 30 15.53 -10.41 7.79
CA TYR A 30 15.40 -9.45 8.89
C TYR A 30 16.44 -8.34 8.81
N LEU A 31 15.97 -7.10 8.75
CA LEU A 31 16.78 -5.89 8.69
C LEU A 31 16.66 -5.10 9.99
N ARG A 32 17.80 -4.66 10.52
CA ARG A 32 17.84 -3.75 11.66
C ARG A 32 17.79 -2.30 11.16
N VAL A 33 16.77 -1.56 11.58
CA VAL A 33 16.51 -0.18 11.16
C VAL A 33 16.41 0.76 12.37
N PRO A 34 16.59 2.08 12.21
CA PRO A 34 16.35 3.03 13.28
C PRO A 34 14.92 2.92 13.84
N LEU A 35 14.77 3.01 15.15
CA LEU A 35 13.47 3.14 15.80
C LEU A 35 13.02 4.61 15.71
N LEU A 36 11.88 4.84 15.09
CA LEU A 36 11.27 6.17 14.95
C LEU A 36 10.28 6.37 16.10
N THR A 37 10.68 7.13 17.12
CA THR A 37 9.87 7.34 18.34
C THR A 37 8.70 8.30 18.13
N ASP A 38 8.79 9.14 17.11
CA ASP A 38 7.76 10.14 16.77
C ASP A 38 6.69 9.59 15.79
N VAL A 39 6.85 8.32 15.37
CA VAL A 39 5.87 7.61 14.56
C VAL A 39 5.03 6.70 15.46
N ALA A 40 3.71 6.69 15.26
CA ALA A 40 2.81 5.82 16.02
C ALA A 40 3.24 4.36 15.90
N GLN A 41 3.38 3.70 17.05
CA GLN A 41 3.79 2.30 17.10
C GLN A 41 2.62 1.38 16.73
N ASN A 42 2.95 0.19 16.25
CA ASN A 42 1.97 -0.85 15.93
C ASN A 42 1.07 -1.16 17.14
N PRO A 43 -0.25 -0.91 17.06
CA PRO A 43 -1.16 -1.14 18.17
C PRO A 43 -1.62 -2.60 18.28
N TYR A 44 -1.30 -3.43 17.28
CA TYR A 44 -1.88 -4.76 17.17
C TYR A 44 -1.11 -5.81 17.97
N THR A 45 -1.87 -6.70 18.61
CA THR A 45 -1.32 -7.89 19.27
C THR A 45 -1.13 -8.99 18.23
N LEU A 46 0.10 -9.39 17.94
CA LEU A 46 0.40 -10.34 16.86
C LEU A 46 -0.35 -11.67 17.01
N SER A 47 -0.49 -12.20 18.22
CA SER A 47 -1.22 -13.45 18.46
C SER A 47 -2.74 -13.39 18.22
N ALA A 48 -3.29 -12.21 18.02
CA ALA A 48 -4.70 -12.02 17.65
C ALA A 48 -4.96 -12.15 16.14
N PHE A 49 -3.89 -12.15 15.31
CA PHE A 49 -4.01 -12.51 13.90
C PHE A 49 -4.10 -14.02 13.76
N SER A 50 -5.07 -14.48 12.98
CA SER A 50 -5.33 -15.91 12.75
C SER A 50 -5.90 -16.15 11.34
N GLY A 51 -5.99 -17.43 10.96
CA GLY A 51 -6.49 -17.84 9.65
C GLY A 51 -5.46 -17.64 8.54
N GLU A 52 -5.82 -18.13 7.37
CA GLU A 52 -5.04 -18.06 6.11
C GLU A 52 -5.99 -17.69 4.97
N ASP A 53 -5.49 -17.05 3.95
CA ASP A 53 -6.25 -16.65 2.77
C ASP A 53 -7.62 -16.03 3.13
N LEU A 54 -8.71 -16.58 2.62
CA LEU A 54 -10.08 -16.10 2.83
C LEU A 54 -10.58 -16.22 4.30
N THR A 55 -9.81 -16.82 5.18
CA THR A 55 -10.12 -16.92 6.62
C THR A 55 -9.27 -16.01 7.49
N LYS A 56 -8.37 -15.22 6.89
CA LYS A 56 -7.52 -14.27 7.61
C LYS A 56 -8.37 -13.27 8.38
N ARG A 57 -8.03 -13.05 9.66
CA ARG A 57 -8.72 -12.10 10.53
C ARG A 57 -7.83 -11.64 11.67
N TYR A 58 -8.23 -10.55 12.28
CA TYR A 58 -7.69 -10.05 13.55
C TYR A 58 -8.81 -9.98 14.57
N GLU A 59 -8.65 -10.65 15.72
CA GLU A 59 -9.68 -10.76 16.76
C GLU A 59 -9.17 -10.12 18.06
N ALA A 60 -9.43 -8.84 18.25
CA ALA A 60 -9.16 -8.11 19.48
C ALA A 60 -10.28 -7.13 19.80
N GLN A 61 -10.53 -6.89 21.08
CA GLN A 61 -11.55 -5.94 21.53
C GLN A 61 -11.27 -4.53 20.98
N GLY A 62 -12.28 -3.85 20.48
CA GLY A 62 -12.20 -2.49 19.95
C GLY A 62 -11.76 -2.43 18.49
N TYR A 63 -11.57 -3.58 17.82
CA TYR A 63 -11.19 -3.65 16.41
C TYR A 63 -12.17 -4.49 15.60
N GLN A 64 -12.36 -4.08 14.34
CA GLN A 64 -13.03 -4.85 13.32
C GLN A 64 -12.12 -5.00 12.10
N THR A 65 -12.40 -6.02 11.29
CA THR A 65 -11.66 -6.28 10.06
C THR A 65 -12.58 -6.48 8.87
N MET A 66 -12.10 -6.09 7.70
CA MET A 66 -12.69 -6.45 6.42
C MET A 66 -11.65 -7.16 5.57
N LEU A 67 -12.04 -8.26 4.94
CA LEU A 67 -11.23 -8.95 3.96
C LEU A 67 -11.45 -8.29 2.60
N GLY A 68 -10.37 -7.99 1.90
CA GLY A 68 -10.35 -7.38 0.60
C GLY A 68 -9.38 -8.03 -0.36
N ILE A 69 -9.39 -7.54 -1.58
CA ILE A 69 -8.42 -7.89 -2.62
C ILE A 69 -7.96 -6.63 -3.32
N ASP A 70 -6.77 -6.65 -3.90
CA ASP A 70 -6.41 -5.66 -4.88
C ASP A 70 -6.21 -6.27 -6.26
N VAL A 71 -6.67 -5.56 -7.28
CA VAL A 71 -6.73 -6.06 -8.65
C VAL A 71 -6.37 -5.00 -9.67
N SER A 72 -5.92 -5.48 -10.81
CA SER A 72 -5.61 -4.69 -11.99
C SER A 72 -6.05 -5.44 -13.25
N LYS A 73 -5.60 -5.00 -14.40
CA LYS A 73 -5.81 -5.72 -15.67
C LYS A 73 -5.24 -7.14 -15.67
N PHE A 74 -4.30 -7.44 -14.77
CA PHE A 74 -3.63 -8.75 -14.73
C PHE A 74 -4.53 -9.88 -14.22
N GLN A 75 -5.58 -9.57 -13.47
CA GLN A 75 -6.59 -10.55 -13.03
C GLN A 75 -7.61 -10.92 -14.13
N GLY A 76 -7.53 -10.24 -15.30
CA GLY A 76 -8.37 -10.57 -16.46
C GLY A 76 -9.86 -10.35 -16.20
N ASN A 77 -10.69 -11.31 -16.60
CA ASN A 77 -12.12 -11.28 -16.35
C ASN A 77 -12.41 -11.76 -14.94
N ILE A 78 -13.18 -11.00 -14.18
CA ILE A 78 -13.52 -11.31 -12.79
C ILE A 78 -15.02 -11.55 -12.70
N ASP A 79 -15.41 -12.67 -12.08
CA ASP A 79 -16.80 -12.95 -11.67
C ASP A 79 -17.00 -12.33 -10.26
N TRP A 80 -17.50 -11.12 -10.24
CA TRP A 80 -17.66 -10.34 -9.01
C TRP A 80 -18.71 -10.93 -8.06
N GLU A 81 -19.69 -11.67 -8.57
CA GLU A 81 -20.65 -12.38 -7.72
C GLU A 81 -19.96 -13.49 -6.92
N GLN A 82 -19.09 -14.27 -7.56
CA GLN A 82 -18.33 -15.30 -6.86
C GLN A 82 -17.32 -14.68 -5.86
N VAL A 83 -16.66 -13.57 -6.22
CA VAL A 83 -15.77 -12.82 -5.33
C VAL A 83 -16.53 -12.37 -4.08
N LYS A 84 -17.70 -11.77 -4.22
CA LYS A 84 -18.55 -11.34 -3.10
C LYS A 84 -18.97 -12.53 -2.23
N ASN A 85 -19.40 -13.62 -2.85
CA ASN A 85 -19.84 -14.83 -2.15
C ASN A 85 -18.69 -15.55 -1.43
N ALA A 86 -17.44 -15.31 -1.82
CA ALA A 86 -16.25 -15.80 -1.12
C ALA A 86 -15.92 -15.04 0.18
N GLY A 87 -16.70 -13.98 0.51
CA GLY A 87 -16.53 -13.21 1.74
C GLY A 87 -15.71 -11.93 1.58
N ILE A 88 -15.29 -11.57 0.36
CA ILE A 88 -14.63 -10.30 0.09
C ILE A 88 -15.60 -9.14 0.34
N SER A 89 -15.15 -8.14 1.06
CA SER A 89 -15.94 -6.97 1.50
C SER A 89 -15.57 -5.70 0.76
N TYR A 90 -14.32 -5.58 0.31
CA TYR A 90 -13.83 -4.42 -0.45
C TYR A 90 -12.81 -4.83 -1.52
N VAL A 91 -12.59 -3.92 -2.45
CA VAL A 91 -11.57 -4.07 -3.48
C VAL A 91 -10.79 -2.77 -3.68
N MET A 92 -9.47 -2.89 -3.78
CA MET A 92 -8.58 -1.83 -4.24
C MET A 92 -8.31 -2.03 -5.72
N LEU A 93 -8.68 -1.06 -6.55
CA LEU A 93 -8.59 -1.15 -8.01
C LEU A 93 -7.40 -0.34 -8.51
N ARG A 94 -6.50 -0.95 -9.27
CA ARG A 94 -5.49 -0.15 -9.97
C ARG A 94 -6.18 0.77 -10.97
N ILE A 95 -6.12 2.08 -10.72
CA ILE A 95 -6.70 3.05 -11.63
C ILE A 95 -5.76 3.35 -12.80
N GLY A 96 -4.46 3.26 -12.58
CA GLY A 96 -3.47 3.52 -13.60
C GLY A 96 -2.06 3.50 -13.05
N LEU A 97 -1.14 3.92 -13.88
CA LEU A 97 0.28 4.00 -13.55
C LEU A 97 0.97 5.15 -14.30
N ARG A 98 2.09 5.61 -13.77
CA ARG A 98 3.08 6.35 -14.56
C ARG A 98 4.14 5.39 -15.08
N GLY A 99 4.37 5.35 -16.37
CA GLY A 99 5.36 4.47 -16.96
C GLY A 99 6.78 4.77 -16.44
N TYR A 100 7.41 3.80 -15.79
CA TYR A 100 8.69 3.94 -15.10
C TYR A 100 9.86 4.35 -16.02
N GLY A 101 9.78 4.04 -17.32
CA GLY A 101 10.75 4.50 -18.33
C GLY A 101 10.27 5.74 -19.10
N SER A 102 8.98 5.83 -19.41
CA SER A 102 8.43 6.86 -20.29
C SER A 102 7.92 8.13 -19.60
N GLY A 103 7.57 8.02 -18.30
CA GLY A 103 6.92 9.07 -17.53
C GLY A 103 5.46 9.36 -17.93
N LYS A 104 4.87 8.59 -18.86
CA LYS A 104 3.49 8.80 -19.32
C LYS A 104 2.48 8.23 -18.33
N LEU A 105 1.41 8.97 -18.10
CA LEU A 105 0.24 8.48 -17.39
C LEU A 105 -0.53 7.50 -18.27
N VAL A 106 -0.89 6.36 -17.71
CA VAL A 106 -1.59 5.27 -18.43
C VAL A 106 -2.72 4.78 -17.55
N MET A 107 -3.95 4.77 -18.07
CA MET A 107 -5.10 4.17 -17.41
C MET A 107 -4.96 2.65 -17.41
N ASP A 108 -5.38 1.99 -16.34
CA ASP A 108 -5.52 0.53 -16.36
C ASP A 108 -6.68 0.12 -17.27
N ASP A 109 -6.42 -0.77 -18.21
CA ASP A 109 -7.37 -1.14 -19.26
C ASP A 109 -8.68 -1.75 -18.73
N ARG A 110 -8.65 -2.27 -17.50
CA ARG A 110 -9.79 -2.91 -16.84
C ARG A 110 -10.43 -2.08 -15.74
N PHE A 111 -9.91 -0.89 -15.45
CA PHE A 111 -10.35 -0.09 -14.31
C PHE A 111 -11.87 0.10 -14.27
N TYR A 112 -12.46 0.66 -15.32
CA TYR A 112 -13.90 0.96 -15.32
C TYR A 112 -14.78 -0.30 -15.33
N GLU A 113 -14.33 -1.37 -15.96
CA GLU A 113 -15.02 -2.66 -15.95
C GLU A 113 -15.04 -3.24 -14.54
N ASN A 114 -13.88 -3.26 -13.88
CA ASN A 114 -13.74 -3.76 -12.51
C ASN A 114 -14.50 -2.89 -11.51
N LEU A 115 -14.43 -1.56 -11.61
CA LEU A 115 -15.17 -0.64 -10.75
C LEU A 115 -16.68 -0.88 -10.83
N ARG A 116 -17.21 -1.00 -12.05
CA ARG A 116 -18.62 -1.28 -12.25
C ARG A 116 -19.02 -2.62 -11.66
N GLY A 117 -18.28 -3.71 -11.98
CA GLY A 117 -18.61 -5.05 -11.51
C GLY A 117 -18.55 -5.18 -9.99
N ALA A 118 -17.54 -4.58 -9.35
CA ALA A 118 -17.43 -4.55 -7.90
C ALA A 118 -18.61 -3.80 -7.23
N LYS A 119 -18.97 -2.63 -7.75
CA LYS A 119 -20.08 -1.83 -7.23
C LYS A 119 -21.43 -2.51 -7.43
N GLU A 120 -21.66 -3.18 -8.55
CA GLU A 120 -22.89 -3.95 -8.81
C GLU A 120 -23.11 -5.06 -7.77
N GLN A 121 -22.03 -5.60 -7.18
CA GLN A 121 -22.09 -6.57 -6.08
C GLN A 121 -22.05 -5.96 -4.68
N GLY A 122 -22.05 -4.62 -4.58
CA GLY A 122 -22.01 -3.92 -3.29
C GLY A 122 -20.69 -4.12 -2.54
N LEU A 123 -19.59 -4.28 -3.25
CA LEU A 123 -18.25 -4.22 -2.66
C LEU A 123 -17.87 -2.77 -2.43
N LYS A 124 -17.25 -2.48 -1.29
CA LYS A 124 -16.63 -1.16 -1.08
C LYS A 124 -15.45 -1.01 -2.03
N THR A 125 -15.27 0.16 -2.60
CA THR A 125 -14.24 0.39 -3.62
C THR A 125 -13.28 1.50 -3.23
N GLY A 126 -12.01 1.23 -3.44
CA GLY A 126 -10.91 2.21 -3.41
C GLY A 126 -10.04 2.04 -4.64
N VAL A 127 -9.07 2.92 -4.78
CA VAL A 127 -8.17 2.89 -5.93
C VAL A 127 -6.72 3.05 -5.51
N TYR A 128 -5.79 2.46 -6.28
CA TYR A 128 -4.38 2.74 -6.16
C TYR A 128 -3.77 3.14 -7.50
N PHE A 129 -2.77 4.01 -7.42
CA PHE A 129 -2.02 4.48 -8.58
C PHE A 129 -0.54 4.10 -8.43
N PHE A 130 -0.04 3.28 -9.36
CA PHE A 130 1.37 2.86 -9.37
C PHE A 130 2.23 4.02 -9.86
N SER A 131 2.91 4.68 -8.92
CA SER A 131 3.64 5.90 -9.17
C SER A 131 5.08 5.64 -9.64
N ALA A 132 5.48 6.41 -10.64
CA ALA A 132 6.87 6.62 -11.00
C ALA A 132 7.19 8.12 -11.14
N ALA A 133 6.53 8.97 -10.34
CA ALA A 133 6.80 10.40 -10.29
C ALA A 133 8.23 10.67 -9.80
N ILE A 134 8.88 11.69 -10.39
CA ILE A 134 10.22 12.15 -10.01
C ILE A 134 10.22 13.58 -9.45
N SER A 135 9.05 14.20 -9.37
CA SER A 135 8.86 15.51 -8.75
C SER A 135 7.48 15.60 -8.09
N GLU A 136 7.33 16.58 -7.19
CA GLU A 136 6.04 16.87 -6.55
C GLU A 136 4.98 17.31 -7.56
N GLU A 137 5.37 18.00 -8.65
CA GLU A 137 4.48 18.38 -9.75
C GLU A 137 3.89 17.15 -10.43
N GLU A 138 4.75 16.16 -10.74
CA GLU A 138 4.29 14.91 -11.35
C GLU A 138 3.37 14.12 -10.42
N ALA A 139 3.64 14.13 -9.11
CA ALA A 139 2.75 13.51 -8.13
C ALA A 139 1.37 14.18 -8.08
N ARG A 140 1.30 15.51 -8.19
CA ARG A 140 0.04 16.25 -8.32
C ARG A 140 -0.67 15.97 -9.66
N GLU A 141 0.07 15.76 -10.74
CA GLU A 141 -0.52 15.30 -12.02
C GLU A 141 -1.12 13.90 -11.89
N GLU A 142 -0.44 12.97 -11.18
CA GLU A 142 -0.97 11.64 -10.89
C GLU A 142 -2.26 11.71 -10.06
N ALA A 143 -2.26 12.53 -9.00
CA ALA A 143 -3.46 12.76 -8.19
C ALA A 143 -4.61 13.36 -9.02
N ALA A 144 -4.33 14.36 -9.86
CA ALA A 144 -5.33 14.96 -10.75
C ALA A 144 -5.89 13.95 -11.75
N PHE A 145 -5.05 13.08 -12.31
CA PHE A 145 -5.46 11.98 -13.20
C PHE A 145 -6.42 11.02 -12.48
N VAL A 146 -6.08 10.61 -11.25
CA VAL A 146 -6.93 9.75 -10.43
C VAL A 146 -8.27 10.42 -10.13
N LEU A 147 -8.25 11.65 -9.63
CA LEU A 147 -9.45 12.41 -9.26
C LEU A 147 -10.39 12.64 -10.45
N GLN A 148 -9.83 12.91 -11.62
CA GLN A 148 -10.62 13.04 -12.85
C GLN A 148 -11.29 11.73 -13.25
N ALA A 149 -10.57 10.60 -13.14
CA ALA A 149 -11.09 9.30 -13.54
C ALA A 149 -12.21 8.78 -12.62
N ILE A 150 -12.23 9.18 -11.35
CA ILE A 150 -13.28 8.83 -10.39
C ILE A 150 -14.33 9.92 -10.22
N GLU A 151 -14.33 10.97 -11.04
CA GLU A 151 -15.30 12.06 -10.92
C GLU A 151 -16.74 11.54 -10.91
N GLY A 152 -17.52 11.93 -9.90
CA GLY A 152 -18.88 11.46 -9.70
C GLY A 152 -19.01 10.03 -9.17
N GLN A 153 -17.92 9.37 -8.84
CA GLN A 153 -17.92 8.06 -8.18
C GLN A 153 -17.73 8.22 -6.67
N GLU A 154 -18.52 7.49 -5.89
CA GLU A 154 -18.28 7.32 -4.46
C GLU A 154 -17.14 6.32 -4.24
N MET A 155 -16.17 6.66 -3.39
CA MET A 155 -15.09 5.77 -2.97
C MET A 155 -15.18 5.60 -1.46
N GLU A 156 -15.51 4.39 -1.01
CA GLU A 156 -15.66 4.08 0.42
C GLU A 156 -14.32 3.64 1.04
N MET A 157 -13.35 3.31 0.20
CA MET A 157 -11.99 2.96 0.57
C MET A 157 -11.01 4.04 0.09
N PRO A 158 -9.77 4.07 0.60
CA PRO A 158 -8.81 5.12 0.29
C PRO A 158 -8.41 5.22 -1.19
N ILE A 159 -7.82 6.38 -1.52
CA ILE A 159 -7.02 6.61 -2.73
C ILE A 159 -5.54 6.48 -2.37
N VAL A 160 -4.85 5.53 -2.98
CA VAL A 160 -3.54 5.07 -2.54
C VAL A 160 -2.43 5.52 -3.50
N PHE A 161 -1.38 6.11 -2.92
CA PHE A 161 -0.09 6.28 -3.58
C PHE A 161 0.70 4.98 -3.41
N ASP A 162 0.87 4.26 -4.51
CA ASP A 162 1.62 3.02 -4.54
C ASP A 162 3.05 3.31 -5.03
N THR A 163 4.02 3.03 -4.17
CA THR A 163 5.44 3.26 -4.47
C THR A 163 6.27 2.00 -4.26
N GLU A 164 6.81 1.49 -5.35
CA GLU A 164 7.62 0.28 -5.36
C GLU A 164 8.92 0.45 -6.16
N PRO A 165 9.98 -0.30 -5.83
CA PRO A 165 11.16 -0.34 -6.67
C PRO A 165 10.91 -1.16 -7.93
N ILE A 166 11.44 -0.73 -9.07
CA ILE A 166 11.51 -1.55 -10.28
C ILE A 166 12.77 -2.39 -10.21
N LEU A 167 12.63 -3.70 -10.06
CA LEU A 167 13.76 -4.60 -9.79
C LEU A 167 14.44 -5.15 -11.05
N TYR A 168 13.74 -5.16 -12.18
CA TYR A 168 14.17 -5.87 -13.40
C TYR A 168 14.59 -4.95 -14.55
N ASP A 169 14.48 -3.63 -14.36
CA ASP A 169 14.79 -2.66 -15.38
C ASP A 169 15.26 -1.35 -14.72
N THR A 170 15.81 -0.43 -15.52
CA THR A 170 16.17 0.91 -15.08
C THR A 170 14.92 1.79 -15.03
N ALA A 171 14.67 2.38 -13.88
CA ALA A 171 13.54 3.25 -13.67
C ALA A 171 13.95 4.72 -13.52
N ARG A 172 13.11 5.62 -13.97
CA ARG A 172 13.28 7.07 -13.80
C ARG A 172 13.36 7.51 -12.32
N THR A 173 12.81 6.70 -11.43
CA THR A 173 12.84 6.90 -9.98
C THR A 173 14.14 6.45 -9.33
N ASP A 174 15.04 5.85 -10.08
CA ASP A 174 16.26 5.22 -9.56
C ASP A 174 17.23 6.18 -8.90
N GLU A 175 17.30 7.41 -9.32
CA GLU A 175 18.18 8.44 -8.78
C GLU A 175 17.53 9.28 -7.65
N LEU A 176 16.26 8.98 -7.28
CA LEU A 176 15.59 9.70 -6.20
C LEU A 176 16.21 9.36 -4.85
N THR A 177 16.49 10.40 -4.08
CA THR A 177 16.77 10.24 -2.65
C THR A 177 15.48 9.93 -1.88
N GLY A 178 15.59 9.26 -0.73
CA GLY A 178 14.43 9.01 0.13
C GLY A 178 13.66 10.29 0.49
N LYS A 179 14.39 11.41 0.72
CA LYS A 179 13.75 12.70 1.00
C LYS A 179 12.93 13.24 -0.17
N GLN A 180 13.41 13.07 -1.40
CA GLN A 180 12.64 13.47 -2.59
C GLN A 180 11.40 12.60 -2.75
N LEU A 181 11.56 11.27 -2.62
CA LEU A 181 10.42 10.35 -2.72
C LEU A 181 9.36 10.63 -1.64
N THR A 182 9.77 10.93 -0.41
CA THR A 182 8.85 11.30 0.68
C THR A 182 8.03 12.55 0.33
N LYS A 183 8.65 13.59 -0.22
CA LYS A 183 7.94 14.80 -0.67
C LYS A 183 7.00 14.53 -1.84
N ILE A 184 7.40 13.68 -2.77
CA ILE A 184 6.57 13.23 -3.89
C ILE A 184 5.33 12.50 -3.35
N THR A 185 5.52 11.56 -2.42
CA THR A 185 4.43 10.83 -1.75
C THR A 185 3.47 11.78 -1.04
N ALA A 186 4.01 12.72 -0.26
CA ALA A 186 3.20 13.73 0.45
C ALA A 186 2.40 14.60 -0.53
N ALA A 187 3.01 15.05 -1.64
CA ALA A 187 2.35 15.90 -2.62
C ALA A 187 1.13 15.24 -3.30
N PHE A 188 1.19 13.93 -3.56
CA PHE A 188 0.02 13.16 -4.02
C PHE A 188 -1.05 13.10 -2.95
N CYS A 189 -0.67 12.68 -1.74
CA CYS A 189 -1.60 12.51 -0.62
C CYS A 189 -2.29 13.82 -0.23
N ASP A 190 -1.56 14.94 -0.18
CA ASP A 190 -2.11 16.27 0.06
C ASP A 190 -3.15 16.67 -1.00
N ALA A 191 -2.88 16.39 -2.27
CA ALA A 191 -3.82 16.70 -3.35
C ALA A 191 -5.11 15.86 -3.25
N VAL A 192 -5.00 14.58 -2.91
CA VAL A 192 -6.14 13.68 -2.66
C VAL A 192 -6.95 14.16 -1.45
N GLN A 193 -6.27 14.51 -0.35
CA GLN A 193 -6.93 15.01 0.86
C GLN A 193 -7.64 16.35 0.62
N ALA A 194 -7.01 17.26 -0.12
CA ALA A 194 -7.61 18.56 -0.49
C ALA A 194 -8.87 18.40 -1.35
N ALA A 195 -9.00 17.31 -2.10
CA ALA A 195 -10.19 16.96 -2.86
C ALA A 195 -11.29 16.27 -2.03
N GLY A 196 -11.05 16.05 -0.73
CA GLY A 196 -12.03 15.48 0.21
C GLY A 196 -12.02 13.94 0.29
N TYR A 197 -11.02 13.29 -0.30
CA TYR A 197 -10.84 11.84 -0.19
C TYR A 197 -9.81 11.47 0.88
N GLN A 198 -9.83 10.23 1.33
CA GLN A 198 -8.84 9.69 2.25
C GLN A 198 -7.61 9.21 1.47
N PRO A 199 -6.42 9.82 1.62
CA PRO A 199 -5.21 9.30 1.05
C PRO A 199 -4.65 8.14 1.88
N MET A 200 -3.85 7.27 1.26
CA MET A 200 -3.10 6.20 1.92
C MET A 200 -1.80 5.95 1.16
N VAL A 201 -0.78 5.44 1.83
CA VAL A 201 0.52 5.10 1.23
C VAL A 201 0.71 3.60 1.27
N TYR A 202 0.95 2.99 0.11
CA TYR A 202 1.32 1.57 0.00
C TYR A 202 2.83 1.42 -0.22
N ALA A 203 3.45 0.58 0.58
CA ALA A 203 4.79 0.06 0.36
C ALA A 203 5.07 -1.16 1.26
N ASN A 204 6.18 -1.88 0.98
CA ASN A 204 6.68 -2.91 1.89
C ASN A 204 7.41 -2.31 3.11
N ALA A 205 7.62 -3.14 4.13
CA ALA A 205 8.23 -2.74 5.40
C ALA A 205 9.63 -2.11 5.23
N LYS A 206 10.45 -2.66 4.33
CA LYS A 206 11.80 -2.13 4.03
C LYS A 206 11.70 -0.71 3.47
N ARG A 207 10.88 -0.49 2.43
CA ARG A 207 10.76 0.82 1.79
C ARG A 207 10.21 1.88 2.74
N LEU A 208 9.23 1.51 3.57
CA LEU A 208 8.68 2.38 4.60
C LEU A 208 9.74 2.83 5.63
N THR A 209 10.71 1.98 5.96
CA THR A 209 11.66 2.27 7.06
C THR A 209 13.05 2.70 6.61
N THR A 210 13.48 2.34 5.38
CA THR A 210 14.84 2.62 4.91
C THR A 210 14.90 3.66 3.79
N VAL A 211 13.77 3.89 3.10
CA VAL A 211 13.69 4.83 1.97
C VAL A 211 12.84 6.04 2.32
N LEU A 212 11.61 5.84 2.75
CA LEU A 212 10.70 6.91 3.13
C LEU A 212 11.05 7.46 4.52
N TYR A 213 10.83 8.75 4.72
CA TYR A 213 10.89 9.43 6.01
C TYR A 213 9.48 9.37 6.62
N LEU A 214 9.16 8.27 7.33
CA LEU A 214 7.82 8.05 7.90
C LEU A 214 7.39 9.15 8.85
N GLU A 215 8.33 9.78 9.54
CA GLU A 215 8.10 10.93 10.39
C GLU A 215 7.50 12.14 9.66
N GLU A 216 7.70 12.23 8.35
CA GLU A 216 7.11 13.27 7.48
C GLU A 216 5.78 12.82 6.84
N LEU A 217 5.36 11.56 7.02
CA LEU A 217 4.15 10.95 6.44
C LEU A 217 3.10 10.53 7.46
N THR A 218 3.25 10.93 8.73
CA THR A 218 2.38 10.50 9.84
C THR A 218 0.90 10.92 9.71
N ALA A 219 0.62 11.85 8.80
CA ALA A 219 -0.76 12.27 8.48
C ALA A 219 -1.52 11.25 7.60
N TYR A 220 -0.82 10.30 7.00
CA TYR A 220 -1.42 9.37 6.03
C TYR A 220 -1.37 7.94 6.56
N PRO A 221 -2.50 7.21 6.55
CA PRO A 221 -2.54 5.79 6.87
C PRO A 221 -1.62 4.99 5.94
N LEU A 222 -1.13 3.85 6.44
CA LEU A 222 -0.29 2.94 5.68
C LEU A 222 -1.05 1.69 5.25
N TRP A 223 -0.82 1.26 4.02
CA TRP A 223 -1.11 -0.06 3.51
C TRP A 223 0.22 -0.83 3.40
N LEU A 224 0.43 -1.72 4.34
CA LEU A 224 1.67 -2.49 4.49
C LEU A 224 1.64 -3.74 3.62
N ALA A 225 2.64 -3.96 2.78
CA ALA A 225 2.91 -5.27 2.17
C ALA A 225 3.89 -6.05 3.06
N ASP A 226 3.41 -7.17 3.61
CA ASP A 226 4.19 -8.11 4.42
C ASP A 226 3.56 -9.51 4.35
N TYR A 227 4.16 -10.42 3.60
CA TYR A 227 3.61 -11.74 3.27
C TYR A 227 3.90 -12.82 4.32
N ARG A 228 4.12 -12.40 5.56
CA ARG A 228 4.26 -13.33 6.69
C ARG A 228 2.90 -13.67 7.30
N MET A 229 2.91 -14.68 8.16
CA MET A 229 1.70 -15.11 8.88
C MET A 229 1.10 -14.02 9.76
N GLN A 230 1.95 -13.12 10.28
CA GLN A 230 1.61 -12.01 11.15
C GLN A 230 2.42 -10.77 10.74
N PRO A 231 1.83 -9.58 10.73
CA PRO A 231 2.49 -8.35 10.30
C PRO A 231 3.35 -7.76 11.43
N ASP A 232 4.56 -8.32 11.61
CA ASP A 232 5.53 -7.87 12.62
C ASP A 232 6.25 -6.58 12.13
N PHE A 233 5.47 -5.57 11.82
CA PHE A 233 5.95 -4.24 11.46
C PHE A 233 5.84 -3.32 12.67
N PRO A 234 6.88 -2.53 13.01
CA PRO A 234 6.92 -1.82 14.29
C PRO A 234 5.99 -0.61 14.38
N TYR A 235 5.49 -0.09 13.26
CA TYR A 235 4.68 1.13 13.22
C TYR A 235 3.22 0.83 12.88
N ALA A 236 2.33 1.80 13.19
CA ALA A 236 0.92 1.68 12.91
C ALA A 236 0.66 1.58 11.39
N PHE A 237 -0.25 0.72 11.02
CA PHE A 237 -0.80 0.59 9.67
C PHE A 237 -2.31 0.31 9.77
N THR A 238 -3.03 0.53 8.68
CA THR A 238 -4.49 0.36 8.64
C THR A 238 -4.91 -0.75 7.69
N MET A 239 -4.12 -1.01 6.66
CA MET A 239 -4.35 -2.08 5.70
C MET A 239 -3.09 -2.94 5.57
N TRP A 240 -3.28 -4.25 5.43
CA TRP A 240 -2.20 -5.22 5.32
C TRP A 240 -2.45 -6.16 4.15
N GLN A 241 -1.60 -6.06 3.11
CA GLN A 241 -1.52 -7.05 2.04
C GLN A 241 -0.68 -8.21 2.55
N PHE A 242 -1.31 -9.35 2.80
CA PHE A 242 -0.65 -10.47 3.45
C PHE A 242 -0.29 -11.62 2.52
N THR A 243 -0.70 -11.54 1.25
CA THR A 243 -0.29 -12.47 0.20
C THR A 243 -0.43 -11.85 -1.18
N GLU A 244 0.49 -12.19 -2.07
CA GLU A 244 0.47 -11.87 -3.52
C GLU A 244 0.07 -13.08 -4.38
N SER A 245 -0.31 -14.19 -3.75
CA SER A 245 -0.56 -15.47 -4.42
C SER A 245 -1.84 -16.16 -3.97
N GLY A 246 -2.78 -15.39 -3.42
CA GLY A 246 -4.06 -15.87 -2.95
C GLY A 246 -4.93 -16.46 -4.05
N LYS A 247 -5.93 -17.24 -3.64
CA LYS A 247 -6.93 -17.84 -4.52
C LYS A 247 -8.33 -17.41 -4.10
N VAL A 248 -9.02 -16.71 -4.98
CA VAL A 248 -10.37 -16.21 -4.74
C VAL A 248 -11.30 -16.75 -5.82
N PRO A 249 -12.42 -17.40 -5.45
CA PRO A 249 -13.45 -17.79 -6.42
C PRO A 249 -13.88 -16.59 -7.28
N GLY A 250 -13.97 -16.82 -8.58
CA GLY A 250 -14.30 -15.74 -9.54
C GLY A 250 -13.08 -15.06 -10.17
N ILE A 251 -11.85 -15.36 -9.72
CA ILE A 251 -10.61 -14.86 -10.31
C ILE A 251 -9.76 -16.03 -10.79
N GLU A 252 -9.34 -15.97 -12.04
CA GLU A 252 -8.42 -16.95 -12.59
C GLU A 252 -6.97 -16.55 -12.25
N GLY A 253 -6.23 -17.47 -11.62
CA GLY A 253 -4.84 -17.22 -11.25
C GLY A 253 -4.65 -16.72 -9.81
N ALA A 254 -3.55 -16.03 -9.57
CA ALA A 254 -3.21 -15.44 -8.29
C ALA A 254 -3.83 -14.03 -8.14
N VAL A 255 -4.16 -13.68 -6.92
CA VAL A 255 -4.63 -12.34 -6.56
C VAL A 255 -4.11 -11.97 -5.18
N ASP A 256 -3.84 -10.70 -5.01
CA ASP A 256 -3.42 -10.12 -3.74
C ASP A 256 -4.62 -10.05 -2.79
N ILE A 257 -4.39 -10.45 -1.52
CA ILE A 257 -5.44 -10.42 -0.51
C ILE A 257 -5.01 -9.54 0.66
N ASP A 258 -5.96 -8.73 1.12
CA ASP A 258 -5.76 -7.67 2.07
C ASP A 258 -6.67 -7.82 3.29
N LEU A 259 -6.17 -7.34 4.43
CA LEU A 259 -6.95 -7.15 5.63
C LEU A 259 -6.98 -5.66 6.00
N TYR A 260 -8.17 -5.06 6.01
CA TYR A 260 -8.37 -3.71 6.51
C TYR A 260 -8.76 -3.76 7.98
N LEU A 261 -8.04 -3.00 8.82
CA LEU A 261 -8.23 -2.96 10.27
C LEU A 261 -8.75 -1.58 10.67
N TYR A 262 -9.81 -1.52 11.45
CA TYR A 262 -10.38 -0.26 11.91
C TYR A 262 -10.96 -0.40 13.33
N GLU A 263 -10.97 0.70 14.07
CA GLU A 263 -11.55 0.77 15.40
C GLU A 263 -13.09 0.81 15.32
N GLU A 264 -13.77 0.24 16.32
CA GLU A 264 -15.24 0.23 16.45
C GLU A 264 -15.82 1.63 16.70
#